data_b114ff23a75ec4c22d22d53fec5277b0
#
_entry.id   b114ff23a75ec4c22d22d53fec5277b0
#
_cell.length_a   1.000
_cell.length_b   1.000
_cell.length_c   1.000
_cell.angle_alpha   90.00
_cell.angle_beta   90.00
_cell.angle_gamma   90.00
#
_symmetry.space_group_name_H-M   'P 1'
#
loop_
_entity.id
_entity.type
_entity.pdbx_description
1 polymer ?
#
loop_
_entity_poly.entity_id
_entity_poly.type
_entity_poly.pdbx_seq_one_letter_code
_entity_poly.pdbx_strand_id
1 'polypeptide(L)'
;MKRCHFNSLVAKVFLFPSYKAITLVYNSFFKHKVEECKPDDINHERIHQVQQIECSIVGLVLGIILWLSFDISFWWVVALVFGFFYLWYIIEYIIIRCFAKWDKQNERYHDVSFEEEAHNNDKNLSYLEDRKPFAWIKYIKLRSYKK
;
A
#
# COMPACT_ATOMS: atom_id res chain seq x y z
N MET A 1 9.43 9.76 12.99
CA MET A 1 8.56 10.48 12.03
C MET A 1 9.28 11.03 10.80
N LYS A 2 10.49 10.53 10.45
CA LYS A 2 11.33 11.09 9.35
C LYS A 2 10.75 11.02 7.93
N ARG A 3 9.63 10.29 7.69
CA ARG A 3 9.04 10.11 6.35
C ARG A 3 7.57 10.54 6.27
N CYS A 4 7.10 11.35 7.22
CA CYS A 4 5.74 11.90 7.21
C CYS A 4 5.80 13.40 6.97
N HIS A 5 5.07 13.86 5.96
CA HIS A 5 5.00 15.26 5.52
C HIS A 5 3.59 15.78 5.77
N PHE A 6 3.44 16.62 6.77
CA PHE A 6 2.16 17.20 7.15
C PHE A 6 1.88 18.51 6.40
N ASN A 7 0.61 18.86 6.24
CA ASN A 7 0.14 20.04 5.51
C ASN A 7 0.71 20.10 4.06
N SER A 8 0.87 18.93 3.45
CA SER A 8 1.55 18.77 2.15
C SER A 8 0.70 19.23 0.98
N LEU A 9 1.30 20.00 0.07
CA LEU A 9 0.69 20.36 -1.21
C LEU A 9 0.43 19.13 -2.08
N VAL A 10 1.31 18.12 -2.04
CA VAL A 10 1.13 16.84 -2.76
C VAL A 10 -0.18 16.19 -2.34
N ALA A 11 -0.43 16.05 -1.04
CA ALA A 11 -1.69 15.48 -0.55
C ALA A 11 -2.91 16.33 -0.95
N LYS A 12 -2.80 17.65 -0.91
CA LYS A 12 -3.90 18.55 -1.25
C LYS A 12 -4.28 18.52 -2.72
N VAL A 13 -3.31 18.31 -3.60
CA VAL A 13 -3.52 18.31 -5.07
C VAL A 13 -3.96 16.93 -5.57
N PHE A 14 -3.34 15.85 -5.08
CA PHE A 14 -3.53 14.50 -5.62
C PHE A 14 -4.64 13.68 -4.94
N LEU A 15 -5.06 14.06 -3.72
CA LEU A 15 -6.08 13.31 -3.00
C LEU A 15 -7.48 13.88 -3.18
N PHE A 16 -8.46 12.99 -3.45
CA PHE A 16 -9.87 13.35 -3.37
C PHE A 16 -10.23 13.89 -1.97
N PRO A 17 -11.30 14.72 -1.85
CA PRO A 17 -11.66 15.36 -0.59
C PRO A 17 -11.82 14.40 0.61
N SER A 18 -12.28 13.18 0.36
CA SER A 18 -12.52 12.15 1.38
C SER A 18 -11.25 11.53 1.96
N TYR A 19 -10.12 11.61 1.27
CA TYR A 19 -8.87 11.02 1.75
C TYR A 19 -8.02 12.04 2.52
N LYS A 20 -7.39 11.59 3.63
CA LYS A 20 -6.62 12.44 4.53
C LYS A 20 -5.12 12.40 4.25
N ALA A 21 -4.63 11.26 3.78
CA ALA A 21 -3.21 11.01 3.56
C ALA A 21 -3.00 10.05 2.38
N ILE A 22 -1.77 9.98 1.89
CA ILE A 22 -1.31 9.02 0.89
C ILE A 22 0.17 8.71 1.12
N THR A 23 0.54 7.45 0.96
CA THR A 23 1.93 7.02 0.99
C THR A 23 2.44 6.78 -0.44
N LEU A 24 3.45 7.56 -0.84
CA LEU A 24 4.11 7.48 -2.15
C LEU A 24 5.62 7.36 -1.95
N VAL A 25 6.24 6.38 -2.61
CA VAL A 25 7.70 6.17 -2.61
C VAL A 25 8.28 6.30 -1.20
N TYR A 26 7.75 5.48 -0.27
CA TYR A 26 8.14 5.38 1.16
C TYR A 26 7.91 6.63 2.00
N ASN A 27 7.24 7.65 1.47
CA ASN A 27 6.91 8.88 2.18
C ASN A 27 5.40 9.05 2.29
N SER A 28 4.91 9.40 3.47
CA SER A 28 3.49 9.66 3.71
C SER A 28 3.21 11.16 3.71
N PHE A 29 2.22 11.57 2.94
CA PHE A 29 1.82 12.95 2.75
C PHE A 29 0.42 13.15 3.31
N PHE A 30 0.28 14.04 4.30
CA PHE A 30 -0.97 14.36 4.99
C PHE A 30 -1.49 15.72 4.55
N LYS A 31 -2.81 15.83 4.36
CA LYS A 31 -3.46 17.12 4.04
C LYS A 31 -3.42 18.11 5.20
N HIS A 32 -3.50 17.60 6.43
CA HIS A 32 -3.65 18.35 7.65
C HIS A 32 -2.32 18.54 8.37
N LYS A 33 -2.32 19.44 9.36
CA LYS A 33 -1.18 19.60 10.26
C LYS A 33 -1.10 18.41 11.21
N VAL A 34 0.07 18.21 11.84
CA VAL A 34 0.32 17.07 12.72
C VAL A 34 -0.66 17.04 13.91
N GLU A 35 -1.03 18.20 14.45
CA GLU A 35 -1.93 18.35 15.59
C GLU A 35 -3.38 17.92 15.25
N GLU A 36 -3.73 17.94 13.97
CA GLU A 36 -5.06 17.59 13.45
C GLU A 36 -5.15 16.11 13.02
N CYS A 37 -3.99 15.43 12.90
CA CYS A 37 -3.92 14.04 12.48
C CYS A 37 -4.08 13.10 13.67
N LYS A 38 -4.91 12.08 13.54
CA LYS A 38 -5.04 11.03 14.55
C LYS A 38 -3.80 10.13 14.52
N PRO A 39 -3.33 9.64 15.70
CA PRO A 39 -2.24 8.67 15.76
C PRO A 39 -2.50 7.43 14.89
N ASP A 40 -3.75 6.96 14.83
CA ASP A 40 -4.17 5.81 14.02
C ASP A 40 -3.96 6.08 12.53
N ASP A 41 -4.35 7.27 12.02
CA ASP A 41 -4.14 7.66 10.62
C ASP A 41 -2.63 7.67 10.28
N ILE A 42 -1.80 8.14 11.20
CA ILE A 42 -0.33 8.17 11.02
C ILE A 42 0.25 6.75 11.04
N ASN A 43 -0.22 5.88 11.93
CA ASN A 43 0.23 4.50 12.02
C ASN A 43 -0.17 3.70 10.79
N HIS A 44 -1.38 3.90 10.27
CA HIS A 44 -1.87 3.33 9.01
C HIS A 44 -0.90 3.60 7.85
N GLU A 45 -0.55 4.87 7.63
CA GLU A 45 0.39 5.25 6.57
C GLU A 45 1.81 4.69 6.79
N ARG A 46 2.26 4.55 8.05
CA ARG A 46 3.54 3.92 8.37
C ARG A 46 3.56 2.43 8.03
N ILE A 47 2.44 1.73 8.17
CA ILE A 47 2.31 0.33 7.73
C ILE A 47 2.51 0.26 6.21
N HIS A 48 1.89 1.15 5.44
CA HIS A 48 2.09 1.23 3.99
C HIS A 48 3.54 1.53 3.58
N GLN A 49 4.28 2.35 4.35
CA GLN A 49 5.71 2.58 4.09
C GLN A 49 6.51 1.27 4.18
N VAL A 50 6.23 0.41 5.17
CA VAL A 50 6.91 -0.88 5.33
C VAL A 50 6.52 -1.84 4.22
N GLN A 51 5.23 -1.91 3.86
CA GLN A 51 4.74 -2.73 2.75
C GLN A 51 5.39 -2.33 1.42
N GLN A 52 5.57 -1.03 1.16
CA GLN A 52 6.26 -0.55 -0.04
C GLN A 52 7.73 -0.98 -0.08
N ILE A 53 8.43 -0.95 1.05
CA ILE A 53 9.83 -1.43 1.13
C ILE A 53 9.88 -2.92 0.82
N GLU A 54 8.99 -3.73 1.39
CA GLU A 54 8.91 -5.17 1.14
C GLU A 54 8.63 -5.47 -0.35
N CYS A 55 7.66 -4.77 -0.92
CA CYS A 55 7.33 -4.89 -2.35
C CYS A 55 8.49 -4.46 -3.25
N SER A 56 9.28 -3.48 -2.84
CA SER A 56 10.47 -3.06 -3.60
C SER A 56 11.56 -4.12 -3.62
N ILE A 57 11.72 -4.87 -2.54
CA ILE A 57 12.64 -6.02 -2.50
C ILE A 57 12.17 -7.08 -3.49
N VAL A 58 10.87 -7.40 -3.53
CA VAL A 58 10.30 -8.34 -4.50
C VAL A 58 10.48 -7.81 -5.93
N GLY A 59 10.17 -6.54 -6.17
CA GLY A 59 10.35 -5.89 -7.47
C GLY A 59 11.80 -5.90 -7.95
N LEU A 60 12.76 -5.71 -7.04
CA LEU A 60 14.20 -5.80 -7.34
C LEU A 60 14.59 -7.21 -7.78
N VAL A 61 14.20 -8.24 -7.02
CA VAL A 61 14.52 -9.64 -7.34
C VAL A 61 13.92 -10.03 -8.67
N LEU A 62 12.64 -9.75 -8.89
CA LEU A 62 11.97 -10.03 -10.16
C LEU A 62 12.59 -9.26 -11.32
N GLY A 63 12.89 -7.98 -11.11
CA GLY A 63 13.53 -7.14 -12.12
C GLY A 63 14.90 -7.68 -12.55
N ILE A 64 15.73 -8.11 -11.60
CA ILE A 64 17.04 -8.72 -11.89
C ILE A 64 16.87 -10.03 -12.67
N ILE A 65 15.94 -10.89 -12.26
CA ILE A 65 15.65 -12.15 -12.98
C ILE A 65 15.24 -11.86 -14.43
N LEU A 66 14.32 -10.93 -14.64
CA LEU A 66 13.87 -10.56 -15.99
C LEU A 66 14.98 -9.93 -16.82
N TRP A 67 15.79 -9.08 -16.22
CA TRP A 67 16.94 -8.46 -16.90
C TRP A 67 17.94 -9.49 -17.37
N LEU A 68 18.32 -10.44 -16.51
CA LEU A 68 19.28 -11.49 -16.85
C LEU A 68 18.73 -12.54 -17.82
N SER A 69 17.41 -12.80 -17.79
CA SER A 69 16.80 -13.86 -18.61
C SER A 69 16.35 -13.38 -20.00
N PHE A 70 15.97 -12.11 -20.14
CA PHE A 70 15.32 -11.58 -21.34
C PHE A 70 16.00 -10.36 -21.94
N ASP A 71 17.18 -9.98 -21.44
CA ASP A 71 17.96 -8.80 -21.89
C ASP A 71 17.12 -7.51 -21.97
N ILE A 72 16.19 -7.36 -21.02
CA ILE A 72 15.37 -6.15 -20.95
C ILE A 72 16.21 -4.97 -20.44
N SER A 73 15.78 -3.75 -20.78
CA SER A 73 16.46 -2.53 -20.29
C SER A 73 16.49 -2.47 -18.77
N PHE A 74 17.62 -2.06 -18.18
CA PHE A 74 17.77 -1.84 -16.74
C PHE A 74 16.70 -0.91 -16.14
N TRP A 75 16.15 0.00 -16.93
CA TRP A 75 15.07 0.88 -16.48
C TRP A 75 13.80 0.13 -16.04
N TRP A 76 13.55 -1.08 -16.57
CA TRP A 76 12.47 -1.93 -16.10
C TRP A 76 12.71 -2.48 -14.69
N VAL A 77 13.99 -2.74 -14.31
CA VAL A 77 14.33 -3.09 -12.92
C VAL A 77 13.96 -1.94 -12.00
N VAL A 78 14.37 -0.71 -12.36
CA VAL A 78 14.03 0.50 -11.59
C VAL A 78 12.52 0.69 -11.49
N ALA A 79 11.80 0.52 -12.60
CA ALA A 79 10.34 0.63 -12.62
C ALA A 79 9.66 -0.40 -11.70
N LEU A 80 10.15 -1.65 -11.66
CA LEU A 80 9.64 -2.67 -10.76
C LEU A 80 9.95 -2.38 -9.29
N VAL A 81 11.14 -1.88 -8.97
CA VAL A 81 11.50 -1.51 -7.59
C VAL A 81 10.51 -0.50 -7.01
N PHE A 82 10.14 0.53 -7.76
CA PHE A 82 9.26 1.58 -7.27
C PHE A 82 7.77 1.32 -7.58
N GLY A 83 7.48 0.53 -8.61
CA GLY A 83 6.14 0.32 -9.12
C GLY A 83 5.45 -0.95 -8.63
N PHE A 84 6.19 -1.95 -8.11
CA PHE A 84 5.63 -3.26 -7.79
C PHE A 84 4.49 -3.20 -6.75
N PHE A 85 4.60 -2.36 -5.72
CA PHE A 85 3.54 -2.15 -4.74
C PHE A 85 2.23 -1.69 -5.41
N TYR A 86 2.31 -0.68 -6.27
CA TYR A 86 1.13 -0.13 -6.95
C TYR A 86 0.56 -1.11 -7.97
N LEU A 87 1.44 -1.83 -8.68
CA LEU A 87 1.03 -2.86 -9.63
C LEU A 87 0.24 -3.98 -8.91
N TRP A 88 0.77 -4.48 -7.79
CA TRP A 88 0.09 -5.49 -6.99
C TRP A 88 -1.25 -4.98 -6.47
N TYR A 89 -1.27 -3.78 -5.91
CA TYR A 89 -2.48 -3.12 -5.40
C TYR A 89 -3.57 -3.04 -6.48
N ILE A 90 -3.21 -2.59 -7.68
CA ILE A 90 -4.15 -2.46 -8.80
C ILE A 90 -4.66 -3.82 -9.25
N ILE A 91 -3.78 -4.82 -9.40
CA ILE A 91 -4.16 -6.17 -9.82
C ILE A 91 -5.12 -6.78 -8.80
N GLU A 92 -4.78 -6.73 -7.52
CA GLU A 92 -5.62 -7.27 -6.45
C GLU A 92 -6.98 -6.54 -6.40
N TYR A 93 -6.98 -5.21 -6.48
CA TYR A 93 -8.20 -4.41 -6.53
C TYR A 93 -9.11 -4.80 -7.70
N ILE A 94 -8.54 -4.98 -8.91
CA ILE A 94 -9.29 -5.41 -10.10
C ILE A 94 -9.89 -6.80 -9.88
N ILE A 95 -9.09 -7.75 -9.36
CA ILE A 95 -9.56 -9.11 -9.06
C ILE A 95 -10.72 -9.06 -8.08
N ILE A 96 -10.57 -8.34 -6.97
CA ILE A 96 -11.63 -8.19 -5.97
C ILE A 96 -12.89 -7.60 -6.62
N ARG A 97 -12.72 -6.58 -7.47
CA ARG A 97 -13.83 -5.90 -8.13
C ARG A 97 -14.56 -6.78 -9.16
N CYS A 98 -13.83 -7.64 -9.87
CA CYS A 98 -14.42 -8.57 -10.85
C CYS A 98 -15.23 -9.70 -10.19
N PHE A 99 -14.81 -10.17 -9.01
CA PHE A 99 -15.42 -11.31 -8.35
C PHE A 99 -16.38 -10.95 -7.21
N ALA A 100 -16.42 -9.71 -6.74
CA ALA A 100 -17.34 -9.29 -5.69
C ALA A 100 -18.73 -8.96 -6.23
N LYS A 101 -19.79 -9.30 -5.46
CA LYS A 101 -21.17 -8.92 -5.80
C LYS A 101 -21.33 -7.40 -5.85
N TRP A 102 -22.21 -6.93 -6.76
CA TRP A 102 -22.39 -5.51 -7.12
C TRP A 102 -22.87 -4.59 -5.98
N ASP A 103 -23.44 -5.15 -4.91
CA ASP A 103 -24.10 -4.44 -3.80
C ASP A 103 -23.15 -3.87 -2.71
N LYS A 104 -21.84 -4.21 -2.77
CA LYS A 104 -20.85 -3.76 -1.77
C LYS A 104 -19.74 -2.86 -2.37
N GLN A 105 -20.09 -1.94 -3.25
CA GLN A 105 -19.09 -1.18 -4.03
C GLN A 105 -18.23 -0.20 -3.22
N ASN A 106 -18.72 0.34 -2.11
CA ASN A 106 -18.05 1.42 -1.40
C ASN A 106 -16.98 0.97 -0.38
N GLU A 107 -16.94 -0.33 -0.03
CA GLU A 107 -16.01 -0.85 0.99
C GLU A 107 -14.87 -1.70 0.41
N ARG A 108 -14.82 -1.87 -0.91
CA ARG A 108 -13.97 -2.87 -1.58
C ARG A 108 -12.48 -2.53 -1.61
N TYR A 109 -12.10 -1.27 -1.51
CA TYR A 109 -10.69 -0.94 -1.43
C TYR A 109 -10.07 -1.41 -0.10
N HIS A 110 -10.87 -1.48 0.98
CA HIS A 110 -10.46 -2.04 2.26
C HIS A 110 -10.21 -3.56 2.22
N ASP A 111 -10.68 -4.24 1.17
CA ASP A 111 -10.48 -5.68 0.97
C ASP A 111 -9.12 -6.01 0.30
N VAL A 112 -8.39 -5.01 -0.21
CA VAL A 112 -7.02 -5.18 -0.69
C VAL A 112 -6.12 -5.55 0.49
N SER A 113 -5.27 -6.55 0.32
CA SER A 113 -4.46 -7.11 1.41
C SER A 113 -3.63 -6.08 2.17
N PHE A 114 -3.12 -5.07 1.47
CA PHE A 114 -2.38 -3.96 2.08
C PHE A 114 -3.25 -3.10 2.98
N GLU A 115 -4.44 -2.74 2.50
CA GLU A 115 -5.40 -1.94 3.26
C GLU A 115 -5.95 -2.72 4.45
N GLU A 116 -6.27 -4.00 4.25
CA GLU A 116 -6.79 -4.85 5.32
C GLU A 116 -5.76 -5.03 6.45
N GLU A 117 -4.47 -5.21 6.12
CA GLU A 117 -3.43 -5.21 7.14
C GLU A 117 -3.40 -3.88 7.89
N ALA A 118 -3.38 -2.76 7.17
CA ALA A 118 -3.26 -1.44 7.75
C ALA A 118 -4.45 -1.12 8.66
N HIS A 119 -5.68 -1.31 8.20
CA HIS A 119 -6.90 -1.06 9.00
C HIS A 119 -7.06 -1.96 10.22
N ASN A 120 -6.63 -3.23 10.13
CA ASN A 120 -6.71 -4.12 11.28
C ASN A 120 -5.69 -3.80 12.38
N ASN A 121 -4.66 -3.01 12.06
CA ASN A 121 -3.55 -2.75 12.96
C ASN A 121 -3.26 -1.26 13.21
N ASP A 122 -3.99 -0.33 12.59
CA ASP A 122 -3.77 1.12 12.72
C ASP A 122 -3.87 1.62 14.16
N LYS A 123 -4.77 1.06 14.97
CA LYS A 123 -4.97 1.39 16.39
C LYS A 123 -3.88 0.87 17.31
N ASN A 124 -3.12 -0.13 16.89
CA ASN A 124 -1.99 -0.66 17.66
C ASN A 124 -0.72 0.10 17.27
N LEU A 125 -0.37 1.15 18.01
CA LEU A 125 0.77 2.01 17.71
C LEU A 125 2.13 1.31 17.81
N SER A 126 2.21 0.17 18.52
CA SER A 126 3.41 -0.68 18.62
C SER A 126 3.45 -1.80 17.58
N TYR A 127 2.44 -1.91 16.71
CA TYR A 127 2.32 -3.00 15.73
C TYR A 127 3.59 -3.23 14.91
N LEU A 128 4.23 -2.14 14.47
CA LEU A 128 5.42 -2.21 13.62
C LEU A 128 6.68 -2.74 14.36
N GLU A 129 6.67 -2.79 15.69
CA GLU A 129 7.78 -3.32 16.50
C GLU A 129 7.81 -4.84 16.43
N ASP A 130 6.63 -5.50 16.42
CA ASP A 130 6.48 -6.95 16.41
C ASP A 130 6.03 -7.50 15.04
N ARG A 131 5.84 -6.65 14.05
CA ARG A 131 5.35 -7.00 12.72
C ARG A 131 6.33 -7.93 12.00
N LYS A 132 5.85 -9.10 11.56
CA LYS A 132 6.65 -10.00 10.73
C LYS A 132 6.79 -9.45 9.30
N PRO A 133 7.93 -9.69 8.65
CA PRO A 133 8.08 -9.36 7.23
C PRO A 133 6.97 -9.98 6.37
N PHE A 134 6.51 -9.24 5.38
CA PHE A 134 5.45 -9.67 4.46
C PHE A 134 4.13 -10.06 5.14
N ALA A 135 3.80 -9.42 6.29
CA ALA A 135 2.58 -9.74 7.04
C ALA A 135 1.28 -9.52 6.23
N TRP A 136 1.29 -8.66 5.22
CA TRP A 136 0.17 -8.41 4.32
C TRP A 136 -0.25 -9.66 3.52
N ILE A 137 0.66 -10.61 3.26
CA ILE A 137 0.35 -11.84 2.50
C ILE A 137 -0.76 -12.66 3.16
N LYS A 138 -0.84 -12.69 4.49
CA LYS A 138 -1.91 -13.41 5.21
C LYS A 138 -3.30 -12.82 4.98
N TYR A 139 -3.37 -11.59 4.49
CA TYR A 139 -4.61 -10.90 4.18
C TYR A 139 -5.02 -11.05 2.71
N ILE A 140 -4.18 -11.65 1.86
CA ILE A 140 -4.57 -12.03 0.51
C ILE A 140 -5.70 -13.05 0.61
N LYS A 141 -6.92 -12.60 0.40
CA LYS A 141 -8.08 -13.47 0.40
C LYS A 141 -8.27 -14.02 -1.00
N LEU A 142 -7.76 -15.22 -1.27
CA LEU A 142 -8.35 -16.10 -2.28
C LEU A 142 -9.72 -16.51 -1.76
N ARG A 143 -10.63 -15.56 -1.62
CA ARG A 143 -11.99 -15.86 -1.17
C ARG A 143 -12.65 -16.74 -2.23
N SER A 144 -12.84 -18.01 -1.89
CA SER A 144 -13.98 -18.75 -2.36
C SER A 144 -15.22 -17.89 -2.02
N TYR A 145 -15.71 -17.11 -2.97
CA TYR A 145 -17.01 -16.43 -2.88
C TYR A 145 -18.07 -17.53 -2.82
N LYS A 146 -18.30 -18.07 -1.62
CA LYS A 146 -19.44 -18.96 -1.38
C LYS A 146 -20.70 -18.18 -1.72
N LYS A 147 -21.44 -18.75 -2.67
CA LYS A 147 -22.77 -18.33 -3.12
C LYS A 147 -23.73 -18.12 -1.95
#